data_9a45ada7295a124a5438f5b0aceb8768
#
_entry.id   9a45ada7295a124a5438f5b0aceb8768
#
_cell.length_a   1.000
_cell.length_b   1.000
_cell.length_c   1.000
_cell.angle_alpha   90.00
_cell.angle_beta   90.00
_cell.angle_gamma   90.00
#
_symmetry.space_group_name_H-M   'P 1'
#
loop_
_entity.id
_entity.type
_entity.pdbx_description
1 polymer ?
#
loop_
_entity_poly.entity_id
_entity_poly.type
_entity_poly.pdbx_seq_one_letter_code
_entity_poly.pdbx_strand_id
1 'polypeptide(L)'
;HMPHMVSYALTRALEKDPSDPMTHGGGALRDMTRIAGSDPLMWTDIALTNREALLLAIDAFEVEVAALRQMVADSDGDLMNDYFSICRSHRREHDHVLNPMTQNDTDSTG
;
A
#
# COMPACT_ATOMS: atom_id res chain seq x y z
N HIS A 1 -10.24 -4.52 -4.07
CA HIS A 1 -10.76 -4.06 -2.76
C HIS A 1 -9.66 -4.03 -1.69
N MET A 2 -8.58 -4.74 -1.92
CA MET A 2 -7.48 -4.82 -0.96
C MET A 2 -6.86 -3.46 -0.64
N PRO A 3 -6.62 -2.54 -1.60
CA PRO A 3 -6.05 -1.23 -1.27
C PRO A 3 -6.84 -0.45 -0.23
N HIS A 4 -8.17 -0.52 -0.24
CA HIS A 4 -8.98 0.13 0.78
C HIS A 4 -8.76 -0.48 2.16
N MET A 5 -8.66 -1.81 2.23
CA MET A 5 -8.39 -2.49 3.50
C MET A 5 -7.03 -2.08 4.07
N VAL A 6 -6.02 -2.02 3.22
CA VAL A 6 -4.67 -1.59 3.63
C VAL A 6 -4.69 -0.14 4.11
N SER A 7 -5.38 0.74 3.38
CA SER A 7 -5.47 2.16 3.74
C SER A 7 -6.16 2.35 5.10
N TYR A 8 -7.25 1.64 5.36
CA TYR A 8 -7.93 1.69 6.66
C TYR A 8 -7.02 1.22 7.78
N ALA A 9 -6.36 0.06 7.61
CA ALA A 9 -5.47 -0.49 8.63
C ALA A 9 -4.27 0.43 8.89
N LEU A 10 -3.70 0.98 7.84
CA LEU A 10 -2.58 1.93 7.95
C LEU A 10 -3.03 3.17 8.74
N THR A 11 -4.18 3.72 8.40
CA THR A 11 -4.71 4.91 9.09
C THR A 11 -4.91 4.65 10.57
N ARG A 12 -5.46 3.48 10.93
CA ARG A 12 -5.62 3.11 12.34
C ARG A 12 -4.29 2.96 13.07
N ALA A 13 -3.31 2.35 12.41
CA ALA A 13 -1.97 2.20 13.00
C ALA A 13 -1.32 3.56 13.26
N LEU A 14 -1.43 4.47 12.28
CA LEU A 14 -0.85 5.82 12.39
C LEU A 14 -1.57 6.68 13.42
N GLU A 15 -2.88 6.50 13.58
CA GLU A 15 -3.66 7.20 14.61
C GLU A 15 -3.13 6.93 16.01
N LYS A 16 -2.64 5.72 16.24
CA LYS A 16 -2.12 5.28 17.54
C LYS A 16 -0.65 5.66 17.76
N ASP A 17 0.02 6.18 16.75
CA ASP A 17 1.43 6.53 16.84
C ASP A 17 1.59 7.85 17.62
N PRO A 18 2.36 7.85 18.73
CA PRO A 18 2.53 9.05 19.54
C PRO A 18 3.24 10.21 18.83
N SER A 19 3.94 9.96 17.72
CA SER A 19 4.59 11.01 16.95
C SER A 19 3.62 11.80 16.07
N ASP A 20 2.35 11.37 16.00
CA ASP A 20 1.29 12.03 15.24
C ASP A 20 1.66 12.23 13.77
N PRO A 21 1.96 11.14 13.03
CA PRO A 21 2.42 11.27 11.65
C PRO A 21 1.37 11.84 10.70
N MET A 22 0.08 11.77 11.03
CA MET A 22 -0.98 12.32 10.19
C MET A 22 -0.90 13.84 10.08
N THR A 23 -0.35 14.50 11.11
CA THR A 23 -0.18 15.95 11.10
C THR A 23 1.08 16.38 10.32
N HIS A 24 2.11 15.55 10.33
CA HIS A 24 3.42 15.89 9.79
C HIS A 24 3.82 15.08 8.56
N GLY A 25 2.95 14.21 8.08
CA GLY A 25 3.25 13.34 6.95
C GLY A 25 3.33 14.09 5.63
N GLY A 26 4.15 13.57 4.72
CA GLY A 26 4.30 14.11 3.38
C GLY A 26 3.30 13.52 2.39
N GLY A 27 3.62 13.69 1.08
CA GLY A 27 2.75 13.26 0.00
C GLY A 27 2.46 11.77 -0.03
N ALA A 28 3.47 10.93 0.29
CA ALA A 28 3.28 9.48 0.31
C ALA A 28 2.23 9.06 1.35
N LEU A 29 2.30 9.63 2.55
CA LEU A 29 1.33 9.35 3.59
C LEU A 29 -0.06 9.78 3.19
N ARG A 30 -0.18 10.99 2.64
CA ARG A 30 -1.45 11.52 2.15
C ARG A 30 -2.06 10.60 1.10
N ASP A 31 -1.28 10.17 0.12
CA ASP A 31 -1.76 9.32 -0.96
C ASP A 31 -2.21 7.96 -0.46
N MET A 32 -1.46 7.35 0.46
CA MET A 32 -1.77 6.01 0.97
C MET A 32 -2.96 6.00 1.92
N THR A 33 -3.30 7.13 2.55
CA THR A 33 -4.43 7.20 3.48
C THR A 33 -5.66 7.86 2.88
N ARG A 34 -5.55 8.45 1.71
CA ARG A 34 -6.64 9.20 1.07
C ARG A 34 -7.93 8.40 0.95
N ILE A 35 -7.84 7.16 0.51
CA ILE A 35 -9.01 6.32 0.28
C ILE A 35 -9.67 5.83 1.57
N ALA A 36 -8.99 5.96 2.71
CA ALA A 36 -9.62 5.69 4.02
C ALA A 36 -10.71 6.70 4.36
N GLY A 37 -10.79 7.82 3.63
CA GLY A 37 -11.87 8.78 3.75
C GLY A 37 -13.14 8.40 3.00
N SER A 38 -13.20 7.18 2.45
CA SER A 38 -14.38 6.70 1.72
C SER A 38 -15.54 6.35 2.65
N ASP A 39 -16.73 6.16 2.06
CA ASP A 39 -17.96 5.87 2.81
C ASP A 39 -17.84 4.55 3.61
N PRO A 40 -17.90 4.61 4.95
CA PRO A 40 -17.73 3.40 5.77
C PRO A 40 -18.83 2.36 5.53
N LEU A 41 -20.06 2.79 5.33
CA LEU A 41 -21.19 1.87 5.13
C LEU A 41 -21.03 1.08 3.85
N MET A 42 -20.70 1.76 2.76
CA MET A 42 -20.47 1.12 1.48
C MET A 42 -19.33 0.09 1.56
N TRP A 43 -18.23 0.46 2.19
CA TRP A 43 -17.06 -0.43 2.28
C TRP A 43 -17.27 -1.59 3.24
N THR A 44 -18.09 -1.41 4.27
CA THR A 44 -18.54 -2.53 5.12
C THR A 44 -19.30 -3.56 4.27
N ASP A 45 -20.24 -3.10 3.44
CA ASP A 45 -21.01 -3.99 2.59
C ASP A 45 -20.13 -4.71 1.56
N ILE A 46 -19.18 -3.99 0.97
CA ILE A 46 -18.23 -4.56 0.01
C ILE A 46 -17.40 -5.66 0.69
N ALA A 47 -16.91 -5.40 1.89
CA ALA A 47 -16.09 -6.36 2.63
C ALA A 47 -16.88 -7.62 2.97
N LEU A 48 -18.11 -7.48 3.43
CA LEU A 48 -18.96 -8.61 3.78
C LEU A 48 -19.31 -9.45 2.55
N THR A 49 -19.55 -8.81 1.42
CA THR A 49 -19.89 -9.48 0.16
C THR A 49 -18.69 -10.23 -0.42
N ASN A 50 -17.47 -9.75 -0.16
CA ASN A 50 -16.23 -10.33 -0.72
C ASN A 50 -15.38 -10.98 0.37
N ARG A 51 -16.01 -11.47 1.41
CA ARG A 51 -15.33 -11.95 2.63
C ARG A 51 -14.20 -12.92 2.35
N GLU A 52 -14.46 -14.00 1.61
CA GLU A 52 -13.47 -15.05 1.40
C GLU A 52 -12.28 -14.55 0.58
N ALA A 53 -12.55 -13.82 -0.50
CA ALA A 53 -11.49 -13.27 -1.34
C ALA A 53 -10.63 -12.26 -0.56
N LEU A 54 -11.27 -11.43 0.29
CA LEU A 54 -10.54 -10.47 1.10
C LEU A 54 -9.70 -11.15 2.17
N LEU A 55 -10.19 -12.21 2.79
CA LEU A 55 -9.39 -12.95 3.77
C LEU A 55 -8.12 -13.51 3.15
N LEU A 56 -8.21 -14.10 1.96
CA LEU A 56 -7.05 -14.61 1.26
C LEU A 56 -6.05 -13.48 0.93
N ALA A 57 -6.55 -12.34 0.47
CA ALA A 57 -5.70 -11.21 0.14
C ALA A 57 -5.03 -10.62 1.38
N ILE A 58 -5.75 -10.53 2.49
CA ILE A 58 -5.19 -10.06 3.76
C ILE A 58 -4.13 -11.02 4.27
N ASP A 59 -4.37 -12.33 4.20
CA ASP A 59 -3.39 -13.32 4.62
C ASP A 59 -2.09 -13.18 3.82
N ALA A 60 -2.19 -13.02 2.50
CA ALA A 60 -1.02 -12.82 1.65
C ALA A 60 -0.28 -11.52 2.01
N PHE A 61 -1.01 -10.46 2.28
CA PHE A 61 -0.43 -9.19 2.69
C PHE A 61 0.28 -9.29 4.05
N GLU A 62 -0.30 -10.00 5.00
CA GLU A 62 0.31 -10.20 6.31
C GLU A 62 1.64 -10.94 6.20
N VAL A 63 1.75 -11.92 5.29
CA VAL A 63 3.00 -12.64 5.04
C VAL A 63 4.09 -11.66 4.60
N GLU A 64 3.77 -10.74 3.69
CA GLU A 64 4.74 -9.77 3.20
C GLU A 64 5.12 -8.74 4.26
N VAL A 65 4.16 -8.29 5.07
CA VAL A 65 4.45 -7.39 6.19
C VAL A 65 5.38 -8.06 7.20
N ALA A 66 5.13 -9.33 7.51
CA ALA A 66 5.99 -10.10 8.42
C ALA A 66 7.40 -10.26 7.86
N ALA A 67 7.53 -10.48 6.55
CA ALA A 67 8.83 -10.58 5.89
C ALA A 67 9.60 -9.26 6.00
N LEU A 68 8.94 -8.15 5.72
CA LEU A 68 9.54 -6.81 5.87
C LEU A 68 9.98 -6.56 7.30
N ARG A 69 9.13 -6.90 8.26
CA ARG A 69 9.45 -6.73 9.68
C ARG A 69 10.72 -7.50 10.06
N GLN A 70 10.83 -8.73 9.56
CA GLN A 70 12.01 -9.56 9.85
C GLN A 70 13.28 -8.97 9.24
N MET A 71 13.22 -8.50 8.00
CA MET A 71 14.35 -7.86 7.34
C MET A 71 14.84 -6.63 8.12
N VAL A 72 13.90 -5.82 8.60
CA VAL A 72 14.22 -4.64 9.41
C VAL A 72 14.80 -5.05 10.75
N ALA A 73 14.19 -6.04 11.41
CA ALA A 73 14.67 -6.53 12.71
C ALA A 73 16.10 -7.07 12.62
N ASP A 74 16.43 -7.74 11.52
CA ASP A 74 17.75 -8.31 11.29
C ASP A 74 18.74 -7.30 10.70
N SER A 75 18.29 -6.11 10.39
CA SER A 75 19.10 -5.09 9.71
C SER A 75 19.73 -5.62 8.42
N ASP A 76 19.00 -6.47 7.69
CA ASP A 76 19.49 -7.12 6.47
C ASP A 76 19.30 -6.19 5.27
N GLY A 77 20.25 -5.29 5.08
CA GLY A 77 20.20 -4.30 4.02
C GLY A 77 20.21 -4.88 2.62
N ASP A 78 20.96 -5.96 2.41
CA ASP A 78 21.04 -6.60 1.10
C ASP A 78 19.70 -7.24 0.72
N LEU A 79 19.09 -7.95 1.66
CA LEU A 79 17.79 -8.58 1.43
C LEU A 79 16.69 -7.52 1.21
N MET A 80 16.71 -6.44 1.98
CA MET A 80 15.77 -5.33 1.77
C MET A 80 15.93 -4.71 0.40
N ASN A 81 17.16 -4.47 -0.02
CA ASN A 81 17.43 -3.88 -1.34
C ASN A 81 16.90 -4.78 -2.46
N ASP A 82 17.11 -6.07 -2.35
CA ASP A 82 16.60 -7.04 -3.33
C ASP A 82 15.08 -7.03 -3.35
N TYR A 83 14.46 -7.06 -2.19
CA TYR A 83 12.99 -7.04 -2.06
C TYR A 83 12.40 -5.78 -2.70
N PHE A 84 12.95 -4.61 -2.36
CA PHE A 84 12.46 -3.34 -2.90
C PHE A 84 12.69 -3.25 -4.41
N SER A 85 13.80 -3.79 -4.91
CA SER A 85 14.11 -3.81 -6.34
C SER A 85 13.11 -4.66 -7.12
N ILE A 86 12.74 -5.82 -6.58
CA ILE A 86 11.72 -6.68 -7.18
C ILE A 86 10.38 -5.94 -7.27
N CYS A 87 9.99 -5.28 -6.18
CA CYS A 87 8.75 -4.50 -6.14
C CYS A 87 8.77 -3.35 -7.15
N ARG A 88 9.89 -2.63 -7.24
CA ARG A 88 10.05 -1.53 -8.20
C ARG A 88 9.90 -2.02 -9.63
N SER A 89 10.53 -3.14 -9.96
CA SER A 89 10.48 -3.71 -11.30
C SER A 89 9.05 -4.11 -11.66
N HIS A 90 8.34 -4.77 -10.74
CA HIS A 90 6.97 -5.19 -10.96
C HIS A 90 6.04 -3.98 -11.16
N ARG A 91 6.18 -2.96 -10.33
CA ARG A 91 5.37 -1.74 -10.46
C ARG A 91 5.60 -1.06 -11.80
N ARG A 92 6.86 -0.97 -12.25
CA ARG A 92 7.21 -0.34 -13.51
C ARG A 92 6.70 -1.10 -14.72
N GLU A 93 6.64 -2.43 -14.65
CA GLU A 93 6.04 -3.24 -15.72
C GLU A 93 4.59 -2.87 -15.99
N HIS A 94 3.88 -2.38 -14.96
CA HIS A 94 2.47 -2.04 -15.04
C HIS A 94 2.19 -0.54 -15.08
N ASP A 95 3.23 0.26 -15.25
CA ASP A 95 3.11 1.73 -15.18
C ASP A 95 2.14 2.28 -16.23
N HIS A 96 2.16 1.72 -17.43
CA HIS A 96 1.28 2.15 -18.51
C HIS A 96 -0.21 1.92 -18.21
N VAL A 97 -0.53 0.96 -17.36
CA VAL A 97 -1.91 0.68 -16.92
C VAL A 97 -2.29 1.54 -15.72
N LEU A 98 -1.40 1.60 -14.73
CA LEU A 98 -1.68 2.23 -13.43
C LEU A 98 -1.51 3.74 -13.48
N ASN A 99 -0.74 4.26 -14.42
CA ASN A 99 -0.44 5.68 -14.52
C ASN A 99 -0.28 6.10 -15.98
N PRO A 100 -1.36 5.99 -16.80
CA PRO A 100 -1.28 6.25 -18.24
C PRO A 100 -0.94 7.70 -18.59
N MET A 101 -1.29 8.67 -17.75
CA MET A 101 -0.96 10.08 -17.99
C MET A 101 0.55 10.32 -17.89
N THR A 102 1.21 9.70 -16.93
CA THR A 102 2.66 9.77 -16.79
C THR A 102 3.35 9.12 -18.00
N GLN A 103 2.81 7.98 -18.47
CA GLN A 103 3.35 7.30 -19.65
C GLN A 103 3.24 8.19 -20.88
N ASN A 104 2.11 8.86 -21.08
CA ASN A 104 1.90 9.77 -22.19
C ASN A 104 2.87 10.97 -22.14
N ASP A 105 3.06 11.53 -20.97
CA ASP A 105 4.00 12.63 -20.77
C ASP A 105 5.43 12.21 -21.11
N THR A 106 5.82 11.01 -20.70
CA THR A 106 7.13 10.44 -21.00
C THR A 106 7.30 10.28 -22.51
N ASP A 107 6.29 9.73 -23.18
CA ASP A 107 6.32 9.53 -24.62
C ASP A 107 6.42 10.86 -25.39
N SER A 108 5.71 11.88 -24.91
CA SER A 108 5.71 13.19 -25.57
C SER A 108 7.02 13.94 -25.38
N THR A 109 7.76 13.66 -24.32
CA THR A 109 9.05 14.28 -24.05
C THR A 109 10.22 13.48 -24.61
N GLY A 110 9.97 12.22 -24.86
CA GLY A 110 10.97 11.33 -25.39
C GLY A 110 11.07 11.42 -26.89
#